data_0f2aad7e1a25f4a3dd0398dce0c993c6
#
_entry.id   0f2aad7e1a25f4a3dd0398dce0c993c6
#
_cell.length_a   1.000
_cell.length_b   1.000
_cell.length_c   1.000
_cell.angle_alpha   90.00
_cell.angle_beta   90.00
_cell.angle_gamma   90.00
#
_symmetry.space_group_name_H-M   'P 1'
#
loop_
_entity.id
_entity.type
_entity.pdbx_description
1 polymer ?
#
loop_
_entity_poly.entity_id
_entity_poly.type
_entity_poly.pdbx_seq_one_letter_code
_entity_poly.pdbx_strand_id
1 'polypeptide(L)'
;MTNNTIPITVLMSVYNGEIFLEEAIGSILKQTFSNFEFIIIDDGSEDTSLKIIKNFKDKRISILENNKNIGLSASLNKGIKLSKGKYIARMDADDISLAERLEKQYNFMERNPNIGIVGTGYHLINESGERMGTYIYPDNPVTIQWKLLTGPIFPHPTVMLRKKVLIENNLFYNEEYFVTQDYELWCRMIQFSEGSNLPQALIQYRHHDQSKSKAESDKQEHLRVKVSAESLVNIYQIAHITMEQTAIIGVIVNSDISSLKKIDLEKVNKIFFHVLGKFRKNISSSKSLINNWQLNNMLPLIIQLEKLLINTSLSKEEDRVLYLNYLFKLSSCNISVWFIHLFSEFKLFIYYPFWLIQLTKHLIGR
;
A
#
# COMPACT_ATOMS: atom_id res chain seq x y z
N MET A 1 39.17 -11.01 4.87
CA MET A 1 38.25 -11.65 3.93
C MET A 1 37.04 -10.69 3.76
N THR A 2 36.97 -9.98 2.65
CA THR A 2 35.82 -9.12 2.34
C THR A 2 34.64 -10.07 2.15
N ASN A 3 33.69 -10.05 3.11
CA ASN A 3 32.40 -10.71 2.95
C ASN A 3 31.75 -10.14 1.68
N ASN A 4 31.86 -10.88 0.60
CA ASN A 4 31.29 -10.50 -0.70
C ASN A 4 29.76 -10.76 -0.66
N THR A 5 29.06 -10.03 0.22
CA THR A 5 27.60 -10.14 0.35
C THR A 5 26.98 -9.46 -0.86
N ILE A 6 26.17 -10.20 -1.61
CA ILE A 6 25.39 -9.65 -2.72
C ILE A 6 24.37 -8.65 -2.14
N PRO A 7 24.37 -7.36 -2.57
CA PRO A 7 23.45 -6.38 -2.00
C PRO A 7 22.01 -6.61 -2.43
N ILE A 8 21.76 -6.96 -3.69
CA ILE A 8 20.43 -7.07 -4.28
C ILE A 8 20.27 -8.40 -5.00
N THR A 9 19.15 -9.08 -4.77
CA THR A 9 18.59 -10.09 -5.66
C THR A 9 17.46 -9.47 -6.45
N VAL A 10 17.56 -9.39 -7.77
CA VAL A 10 16.38 -9.16 -8.61
C VAL A 10 15.65 -10.48 -8.77
N LEU A 11 14.33 -10.49 -8.57
CA LEU A 11 13.51 -11.70 -8.62
C LEU A 11 12.38 -11.52 -9.63
N MET A 12 12.37 -12.37 -10.66
CA MET A 12 11.36 -12.43 -11.72
C MET A 12 10.81 -13.84 -11.83
N SER A 13 9.50 -13.97 -11.94
CA SER A 13 8.85 -15.24 -12.33
C SER A 13 8.18 -15.04 -13.68
N VAL A 14 8.30 -16.01 -14.56
CA VAL A 14 7.81 -16.00 -15.94
C VAL A 14 6.91 -17.20 -16.17
N TYR A 15 5.78 -16.98 -16.81
CA TYR A 15 4.94 -18.04 -17.39
C TYR A 15 4.33 -17.51 -18.68
N ASN A 16 4.71 -18.08 -19.83
CA ASN A 16 4.26 -17.70 -21.17
C ASN A 16 4.38 -16.20 -21.44
N GLY A 17 5.60 -15.65 -21.26
CA GLY A 17 5.88 -14.21 -21.34
C GLY A 17 6.70 -13.82 -22.56
N GLU A 18 6.83 -14.66 -23.59
CA GLU A 18 7.77 -14.51 -24.72
C GLU A 18 7.76 -13.14 -25.38
N ILE A 19 6.61 -12.43 -25.38
CA ILE A 19 6.42 -11.19 -26.13
C ILE A 19 7.28 -10.05 -25.58
N PHE A 20 7.33 -9.88 -24.25
CA PHE A 20 7.98 -8.73 -23.61
C PHE A 20 9.22 -9.09 -22.79
N LEU A 21 9.48 -10.38 -22.61
CA LEU A 21 10.50 -10.90 -21.72
C LEU A 21 11.92 -10.44 -22.06
N GLU A 22 12.27 -10.36 -23.33
CA GLU A 22 13.60 -9.91 -23.75
C GLU A 22 13.87 -8.45 -23.33
N GLU A 23 12.87 -7.58 -23.48
CA GLU A 23 12.94 -6.18 -23.07
C GLU A 23 13.02 -6.05 -21.54
N ALA A 24 12.20 -6.83 -20.82
CA ALA A 24 12.19 -6.86 -19.36
C ALA A 24 13.55 -7.28 -18.77
N ILE A 25 14.12 -8.40 -19.24
CA ILE A 25 15.45 -8.88 -18.82
C ILE A 25 16.51 -7.85 -19.18
N GLY A 26 16.48 -7.33 -20.42
CA GLY A 26 17.43 -6.32 -20.89
C GLY A 26 17.42 -5.05 -20.03
N SER A 27 16.26 -4.63 -19.55
CA SER A 27 16.10 -3.46 -18.68
C SER A 27 16.80 -3.63 -17.32
N ILE A 28 16.77 -4.83 -16.76
CA ILE A 28 17.46 -5.18 -15.51
C ILE A 28 18.97 -5.24 -15.72
N LEU A 29 19.43 -5.84 -16.81
CA LEU A 29 20.87 -5.95 -17.09
C LEU A 29 21.54 -4.60 -17.34
N LYS A 30 20.77 -3.58 -17.76
CA LYS A 30 21.19 -2.19 -18.02
C LYS A 30 21.11 -1.26 -16.81
N GLN A 31 20.84 -1.77 -15.61
CA GLN A 31 20.78 -0.95 -14.39
C GLN A 31 22.13 -0.30 -14.07
N THR A 32 22.12 0.95 -13.59
CA THR A 32 23.32 1.68 -13.13
C THR A 32 24.01 0.98 -11.95
N PHE A 33 23.20 0.37 -11.07
CA PHE A 33 23.71 -0.49 -9.99
C PHE A 33 23.99 -1.88 -10.54
N SER A 34 25.25 -2.26 -10.67
CA SER A 34 25.68 -3.50 -11.34
C SER A 34 25.92 -4.71 -10.42
N ASN A 35 26.09 -4.48 -9.10
CA ASN A 35 26.39 -5.54 -8.13
C ASN A 35 25.11 -6.20 -7.59
N PHE A 36 24.49 -7.07 -8.39
CA PHE A 36 23.31 -7.84 -8.03
C PHE A 36 23.36 -9.25 -8.63
N GLU A 37 22.58 -10.18 -8.08
CA GLU A 37 22.18 -11.41 -8.76
C GLU A 37 20.77 -11.25 -9.35
N PHE A 38 20.49 -11.96 -10.42
CA PHE A 38 19.20 -11.96 -11.08
C PHE A 38 18.65 -13.38 -11.15
N ILE A 39 17.68 -13.71 -10.30
CA ILE A 39 16.99 -14.99 -10.31
C ILE A 39 15.76 -14.87 -11.20
N ILE A 40 15.74 -15.64 -12.27
CA ILE A 40 14.61 -15.78 -13.19
C ILE A 40 14.05 -17.18 -13.01
N ILE A 41 12.76 -17.27 -12.69
CA ILE A 41 12.05 -18.55 -12.51
C ILE A 41 11.12 -18.73 -13.69
N ASP A 42 11.41 -19.71 -14.52
CA ASP A 42 10.46 -20.19 -15.52
C ASP A 42 9.45 -21.12 -14.85
N ASP A 43 8.21 -20.67 -14.77
CA ASP A 43 7.14 -21.41 -14.09
C ASP A 43 6.45 -22.43 -14.99
N GLY A 44 7.26 -23.20 -15.74
CA GLY A 44 6.77 -24.24 -16.64
C GLY A 44 6.13 -23.66 -17.90
N SER A 45 6.76 -22.65 -18.53
CA SER A 45 6.28 -22.06 -19.78
C SER A 45 6.23 -23.07 -20.92
N GLU A 46 5.20 -22.95 -21.76
CA GLU A 46 4.96 -23.79 -22.96
C GLU A 46 5.34 -23.06 -24.26
N ASP A 47 5.61 -21.74 -24.16
CA ASP A 47 6.05 -20.87 -25.25
C ASP A 47 7.59 -20.81 -25.36
N THR A 48 8.12 -19.80 -26.06
CA THR A 48 9.57 -19.63 -26.20
C THR A 48 10.27 -18.93 -25.04
N SER A 49 9.57 -18.63 -23.93
CA SER A 49 10.10 -17.90 -22.77
C SER A 49 11.40 -18.50 -22.25
N LEU A 50 11.43 -19.80 -21.98
CA LEU A 50 12.64 -20.49 -21.47
C LEU A 50 13.83 -20.37 -22.45
N LYS A 51 13.57 -20.44 -23.76
CA LYS A 51 14.61 -20.26 -24.78
C LYS A 51 15.16 -18.83 -24.76
N ILE A 52 14.29 -17.83 -24.61
CA ILE A 52 14.67 -16.41 -24.51
C ILE A 52 15.58 -16.22 -23.28
N ILE A 53 15.18 -16.73 -22.10
CA ILE A 53 15.97 -16.62 -20.86
C ILE A 53 17.35 -17.27 -21.06
N LYS A 54 17.41 -18.46 -21.64
CA LYS A 54 18.68 -19.20 -21.87
C LYS A 54 19.62 -18.54 -22.89
N ASN A 55 19.12 -17.64 -23.73
CA ASN A 55 19.94 -16.87 -24.68
C ASN A 55 20.78 -15.79 -24.00
N PHE A 56 20.35 -15.26 -22.86
CA PHE A 56 21.13 -14.30 -22.09
C PHE A 56 22.35 -14.97 -21.44
N LYS A 57 23.57 -14.51 -21.76
CA LYS A 57 24.84 -15.05 -21.25
C LYS A 57 25.47 -14.14 -20.18
N ASP A 58 24.64 -13.56 -19.32
CA ASP A 58 25.12 -12.72 -18.23
C ASP A 58 25.33 -13.55 -16.96
N LYS A 59 26.51 -13.44 -16.34
CA LYS A 59 26.89 -14.18 -15.13
C LYS A 59 26.05 -13.87 -13.89
N ARG A 60 25.30 -12.78 -13.93
CA ARG A 60 24.39 -12.37 -12.84
C ARG A 60 23.09 -13.18 -12.85
N ILE A 61 22.73 -13.78 -13.98
CA ILE A 61 21.49 -14.54 -14.14
C ILE A 61 21.66 -15.95 -13.58
N SER A 62 20.68 -16.35 -12.76
CA SER A 62 20.46 -17.73 -12.32
C SER A 62 19.04 -18.13 -12.74
N ILE A 63 18.95 -19.22 -13.51
CA ILE A 63 17.68 -19.72 -14.04
C ILE A 63 17.20 -20.85 -13.15
N LEU A 64 15.93 -20.79 -12.73
CA LEU A 64 15.22 -21.87 -12.05
C LEU A 64 14.07 -22.31 -12.95
N GLU A 65 13.98 -23.61 -13.21
CA GLU A 65 12.93 -24.19 -14.05
C GLU A 65 11.97 -24.98 -13.16
N ASN A 66 10.68 -24.70 -13.24
CA ASN A 66 9.65 -25.53 -12.66
C ASN A 66 9.16 -26.55 -13.72
N ASN A 67 8.93 -27.78 -13.32
CA ASN A 67 8.48 -28.84 -14.24
C ASN A 67 7.05 -28.59 -14.78
N LYS A 68 6.29 -27.73 -14.12
CA LYS A 68 4.94 -27.30 -14.50
C LYS A 68 4.64 -25.95 -13.86
N ASN A 69 3.59 -25.28 -14.31
CA ASN A 69 3.09 -24.06 -13.65
C ASN A 69 2.61 -24.39 -12.22
N ILE A 70 3.27 -23.78 -11.23
CA ILE A 70 2.93 -23.86 -9.80
C ILE A 70 2.35 -22.56 -9.25
N GLY A 71 2.29 -21.51 -10.08
CA GLY A 71 1.75 -20.20 -9.77
C GLY A 71 2.79 -19.20 -9.27
N LEU A 72 2.46 -17.92 -9.49
CA LEU A 72 3.34 -16.78 -9.19
C LEU A 72 3.84 -16.77 -7.74
N SER A 73 2.93 -16.96 -6.78
CA SER A 73 3.25 -16.93 -5.33
C SER A 73 4.24 -18.03 -4.95
N ALA A 74 4.02 -19.27 -5.39
CA ALA A 74 4.91 -20.41 -5.11
C ALA A 74 6.28 -20.20 -5.76
N SER A 75 6.33 -19.73 -7.00
CA SER A 75 7.58 -19.43 -7.71
C SER A 75 8.35 -18.32 -7.04
N LEU A 76 7.71 -17.21 -6.66
CA LEU A 76 8.37 -16.14 -5.92
C LEU A 76 8.89 -16.61 -4.55
N ASN A 77 8.11 -17.42 -3.81
CA ASN A 77 8.55 -18.01 -2.54
C ASN A 77 9.81 -18.86 -2.69
N LYS A 78 9.88 -19.66 -3.77
CA LYS A 78 11.08 -20.44 -4.11
C LYS A 78 12.29 -19.52 -4.34
N GLY A 79 12.10 -18.44 -5.10
CA GLY A 79 13.14 -17.43 -5.35
C GLY A 79 13.59 -16.70 -4.09
N ILE A 80 12.67 -16.29 -3.21
CA ILE A 80 13.00 -15.65 -1.93
C ILE A 80 13.91 -16.56 -1.08
N LYS A 81 13.59 -17.86 -0.99
CA LYS A 81 14.38 -18.81 -0.21
C LYS A 81 15.80 -18.98 -0.77
N LEU A 82 15.98 -18.93 -2.08
CA LEU A 82 17.25 -19.11 -2.77
C LEU A 82 18.06 -17.82 -2.92
N SER A 83 17.44 -16.65 -2.75
CA SER A 83 18.10 -15.35 -2.88
C SER A 83 19.25 -15.19 -1.90
N LYS A 84 20.35 -14.55 -2.35
CA LYS A 84 21.54 -14.24 -1.53
C LYS A 84 21.62 -12.77 -1.15
N GLY A 85 20.84 -11.92 -1.85
CA GLY A 85 20.84 -10.48 -1.65
C GLY A 85 20.35 -10.06 -0.27
N LYS A 86 20.88 -8.95 0.22
CA LYS A 86 20.35 -8.24 1.41
C LYS A 86 18.93 -7.73 1.14
N TYR A 87 18.70 -7.32 -0.10
CA TYR A 87 17.41 -6.83 -0.60
C TYR A 87 16.90 -7.70 -1.75
N ILE A 88 15.58 -7.79 -1.90
CA ILE A 88 14.93 -8.46 -3.02
C ILE A 88 14.17 -7.41 -3.81
N ALA A 89 14.59 -7.14 -5.05
CA ALA A 89 13.89 -6.27 -5.99
C ALA A 89 12.99 -7.13 -6.88
N ARG A 90 11.69 -6.91 -6.80
CA ARG A 90 10.71 -7.64 -7.62
C ARG A 90 10.66 -7.05 -9.02
N MET A 91 10.43 -7.88 -10.04
CA MET A 91 10.24 -7.47 -11.43
C MET A 91 9.24 -8.36 -12.14
N ASP A 92 8.32 -7.77 -12.93
CA ASP A 92 7.44 -8.50 -13.85
C ASP A 92 8.14 -8.76 -15.18
N ALA A 93 7.70 -9.81 -15.88
CA ALA A 93 8.28 -10.25 -17.15
C ALA A 93 7.82 -9.42 -18.37
N ASP A 94 6.87 -8.50 -18.16
CA ASP A 94 6.26 -7.64 -19.18
C ASP A 94 6.55 -6.14 -18.97
N ASP A 95 7.20 -5.78 -17.87
CA ASP A 95 7.53 -4.41 -17.49
C ASP A 95 8.96 -4.00 -17.87
N ILE A 96 9.26 -2.70 -17.81
CA ILE A 96 10.59 -2.14 -18.04
C ILE A 96 11.07 -1.41 -16.80
N SER A 97 12.22 -1.81 -16.26
CA SER A 97 12.87 -1.13 -15.14
C SER A 97 13.73 0.03 -15.65
N LEU A 98 13.47 1.26 -15.19
CA LEU A 98 14.33 2.40 -15.55
C LEU A 98 15.72 2.25 -14.94
N ALA A 99 16.74 2.71 -15.64
CA ALA A 99 18.15 2.42 -15.37
C ALA A 99 18.61 2.71 -13.92
N GLU A 100 18.08 3.72 -13.27
CA GLU A 100 18.48 4.15 -11.92
C GLU A 100 17.67 3.49 -10.79
N ARG A 101 16.72 2.61 -11.10
CA ARG A 101 15.81 2.07 -10.09
C ARG A 101 16.52 1.37 -8.95
N LEU A 102 17.37 0.39 -9.26
CA LEU A 102 18.04 -0.41 -8.23
C LEU A 102 18.95 0.45 -7.36
N GLU A 103 19.68 1.38 -7.96
CA GLU A 103 20.57 2.29 -7.23
C GLU A 103 19.81 3.20 -6.27
N LYS A 104 18.74 3.82 -6.73
CA LYS A 104 17.92 4.73 -5.90
C LYS A 104 17.25 4.00 -4.75
N GLN A 105 16.65 2.84 -5.02
CA GLN A 105 16.03 2.03 -3.97
C GLN A 105 17.05 1.49 -2.97
N TYR A 106 18.20 1.00 -3.44
CA TYR A 106 19.28 0.53 -2.58
C TYR A 106 19.79 1.64 -1.65
N ASN A 107 20.14 2.80 -2.21
CA ASN A 107 20.63 3.94 -1.43
C ASN A 107 19.58 4.43 -0.40
N PHE A 108 18.30 4.39 -0.75
CA PHE A 108 17.22 4.74 0.18
C PHE A 108 17.14 3.73 1.32
N MET A 109 17.14 2.44 1.02
CA MET A 109 17.05 1.37 2.01
C MET A 109 18.26 1.33 2.98
N GLU A 110 19.47 1.66 2.49
CA GLU A 110 20.66 1.74 3.34
C GLU A 110 20.57 2.91 4.35
N ARG A 111 19.99 4.04 3.94
CA ARG A 111 19.82 5.23 4.80
C ARG A 111 18.64 5.11 5.77
N ASN A 112 17.73 4.19 5.52
CA ASN A 112 16.48 4.03 6.29
C ASN A 112 16.34 2.58 6.80
N PRO A 113 17.03 2.21 7.90
CA PRO A 113 17.09 0.83 8.39
C PRO A 113 15.74 0.30 8.87
N ASN A 114 14.80 1.16 9.27
CA ASN A 114 13.46 0.78 9.72
C ASN A 114 12.54 0.40 8.55
N ILE A 115 12.88 0.82 7.32
CA ILE A 115 12.08 0.51 6.13
C ILE A 115 12.31 -0.94 5.71
N GLY A 116 11.24 -1.73 5.69
CA GLY A 116 11.22 -3.11 5.21
C GLY A 116 10.81 -3.25 3.75
N ILE A 117 9.97 -2.35 3.27
CA ILE A 117 9.49 -2.29 1.89
C ILE A 117 9.59 -0.88 1.34
N VAL A 118 10.20 -0.72 0.16
CA VAL A 118 10.17 0.52 -0.60
C VAL A 118 9.65 0.26 -2.01
N GLY A 119 8.58 0.98 -2.38
CA GLY A 119 8.06 1.01 -3.74
C GLY A 119 8.53 2.23 -4.51
N THR A 120 8.07 2.34 -5.75
CA THR A 120 8.20 3.55 -6.57
C THR A 120 6.89 3.83 -7.28
N GLY A 121 6.76 5.01 -7.88
CA GLY A 121 5.75 5.23 -8.91
C GLY A 121 6.10 4.45 -10.18
N TYR A 122 5.19 4.53 -11.16
CA TYR A 122 5.39 3.96 -12.48
C TYR A 122 4.80 4.84 -13.59
N HIS A 123 5.33 4.68 -14.80
CA HIS A 123 4.71 5.14 -16.03
C HIS A 123 3.86 4.00 -16.59
N LEU A 124 2.58 4.22 -16.78
CA LEU A 124 1.72 3.29 -17.50
C LEU A 124 2.03 3.37 -18.99
N ILE A 125 2.34 2.23 -19.61
CA ILE A 125 2.57 2.12 -21.06
C ILE A 125 1.62 1.11 -21.69
N ASN A 126 1.29 1.30 -22.97
CA ASN A 126 0.56 0.30 -23.76
C ASN A 126 1.49 -0.80 -24.29
N GLU A 127 0.97 -1.73 -25.08
CA GLU A 127 1.74 -2.82 -25.70
C GLU A 127 2.89 -2.31 -26.60
N SER A 128 2.70 -1.19 -27.29
CA SER A 128 3.74 -0.58 -28.14
C SER A 128 4.79 0.22 -27.37
N GLY A 129 4.66 0.32 -26.02
CA GLY A 129 5.57 1.08 -25.16
C GLY A 129 5.26 2.58 -25.07
N GLU A 130 4.13 3.03 -25.65
CA GLU A 130 3.72 4.43 -25.55
C GLU A 130 3.16 4.74 -24.16
N ARG A 131 3.57 5.89 -23.62
CA ARG A 131 3.18 6.33 -22.29
C ARG A 131 1.75 6.81 -22.24
N MET A 132 0.93 6.19 -21.40
CA MET A 132 -0.47 6.52 -21.16
C MET A 132 -0.68 7.40 -19.92
N GLY A 133 0.20 7.30 -18.92
CA GLY A 133 0.07 8.05 -17.67
C GLY A 133 1.27 7.89 -16.74
N THR A 134 1.21 8.57 -15.59
CA THR A 134 2.19 8.44 -14.51
C THR A 134 1.48 8.41 -13.18
N TYR A 135 1.87 7.47 -12.34
CA TYR A 135 1.29 7.25 -11.03
C TYR A 135 2.39 7.34 -9.95
N ILE A 136 2.18 8.21 -8.99
CA ILE A 136 3.09 8.41 -7.84
C ILE A 136 2.31 8.08 -6.57
N TYR A 137 2.97 7.42 -5.64
CA TYR A 137 2.39 6.94 -4.39
C TYR A 137 2.91 7.75 -3.20
N PRO A 138 2.15 7.82 -2.09
CA PRO A 138 2.62 8.45 -0.86
C PRO A 138 3.92 7.81 -0.36
N ASP A 139 4.81 8.63 0.17
CA ASP A 139 6.11 8.26 0.74
C ASP A 139 6.12 8.16 2.26
N ASN A 140 5.17 8.84 2.91
CA ASN A 140 5.07 8.87 4.37
C ASN A 140 4.59 7.52 4.94
N PRO A 141 5.34 6.87 5.86
CA PRO A 141 5.00 5.55 6.39
C PRO A 141 3.63 5.48 7.07
N VAL A 142 3.21 6.54 7.76
CA VAL A 142 1.90 6.58 8.44
C VAL A 142 0.76 6.65 7.43
N THR A 143 0.91 7.46 6.38
CA THR A 143 -0.07 7.52 5.28
C THR A 143 -0.17 6.19 4.55
N ILE A 144 0.96 5.52 4.32
CA ILE A 144 1.02 4.20 3.69
C ILE A 144 0.27 3.18 4.54
N GLN A 145 0.57 3.11 5.83
CA GLN A 145 -0.09 2.19 6.75
C GLN A 145 -1.61 2.44 6.83
N TRP A 146 -2.04 3.72 6.79
CA TRP A 146 -3.45 4.08 6.74
C TRP A 146 -4.12 3.60 5.46
N LYS A 147 -3.51 3.84 4.30
CA LYS A 147 -4.07 3.43 3.00
C LYS A 147 -4.05 1.92 2.80
N LEU A 148 -3.07 1.20 3.35
CA LEU A 148 -3.03 -0.26 3.36
C LEU A 148 -4.19 -0.91 4.12
N LEU A 149 -4.94 -0.17 4.94
CA LEU A 149 -6.17 -0.71 5.55
C LEU A 149 -7.17 -1.22 4.50
N THR A 150 -7.16 -0.66 3.30
CA THR A 150 -8.24 -0.88 2.33
C THR A 150 -7.77 -1.13 0.89
N GLY A 151 -6.48 -1.15 0.64
CA GLY A 151 -5.97 -1.45 -0.69
C GLY A 151 -4.45 -1.39 -0.83
N PRO A 152 -3.92 -1.93 -1.92
CA PRO A 152 -2.48 -1.91 -2.18
C PRO A 152 -1.99 -0.48 -2.41
N ILE A 153 -0.83 -0.16 -1.85
CA ILE A 153 -0.15 1.13 -1.98
C ILE A 153 1.26 0.98 -2.54
N PHE A 154 1.65 -0.26 -2.79
CA PHE A 154 2.90 -0.63 -3.42
C PHE A 154 2.59 -1.48 -4.65
N PRO A 155 2.73 -0.94 -5.88
CA PRO A 155 2.61 -1.76 -7.09
C PRO A 155 3.66 -2.86 -7.09
N HIS A 156 3.24 -4.10 -7.33
CA HIS A 156 4.07 -5.28 -7.17
C HIS A 156 5.43 -5.21 -7.89
N PRO A 157 5.52 -4.81 -9.19
CA PRO A 157 6.81 -4.77 -9.89
C PRO A 157 7.75 -3.66 -9.41
N THR A 158 7.26 -2.74 -8.58
CA THR A 158 8.06 -1.57 -8.16
C THR A 158 8.83 -1.79 -6.87
N VAL A 159 8.57 -2.86 -6.13
CA VAL A 159 9.06 -2.98 -4.75
C VAL A 159 10.49 -3.52 -4.64
N MET A 160 11.18 -3.03 -3.62
CA MET A 160 12.38 -3.63 -3.05
C MET A 160 12.14 -3.94 -1.58
N LEU A 161 12.39 -5.19 -1.17
CA LEU A 161 12.08 -5.75 0.14
C LEU A 161 13.36 -6.02 0.93
N ARG A 162 13.38 -5.72 2.22
CA ARG A 162 14.46 -6.11 3.12
C ARG A 162 14.30 -7.59 3.45
N LYS A 163 15.17 -8.45 2.88
CA LYS A 163 15.08 -9.90 3.05
C LYS A 163 15.07 -10.33 4.51
N LYS A 164 15.84 -9.67 5.38
CA LYS A 164 15.85 -9.94 6.82
C LYS A 164 14.45 -9.91 7.44
N VAL A 165 13.62 -8.91 7.08
CA VAL A 165 12.24 -8.80 7.58
C VAL A 165 11.40 -10.00 7.16
N LEU A 166 11.54 -10.44 5.90
CA LEU A 166 10.82 -11.61 5.39
C LEU A 166 11.18 -12.89 6.13
N ILE A 167 12.47 -13.16 6.28
CA ILE A 167 12.97 -14.42 6.83
C ILE A 167 12.76 -14.51 8.33
N GLU A 168 13.09 -13.47 9.10
CA GLU A 168 12.97 -13.48 10.57
C GLU A 168 11.52 -13.56 11.05
N ASN A 169 10.55 -13.10 10.24
CA ASN A 169 9.13 -13.14 10.59
C ASN A 169 8.34 -14.17 9.77
N ASN A 170 9.03 -15.07 9.05
CA ASN A 170 8.41 -16.10 8.21
C ASN A 170 7.35 -15.54 7.25
N LEU A 171 7.65 -14.41 6.59
CA LEU A 171 6.75 -13.71 5.67
C LEU A 171 7.02 -14.16 4.24
N PHE A 172 6.13 -14.99 3.72
CA PHE A 172 6.12 -15.45 2.33
C PHE A 172 4.78 -15.09 1.70
N TYR A 173 4.72 -15.08 0.35
CA TYR A 173 3.45 -14.94 -0.35
C TYR A 173 2.52 -16.08 0.05
N ASN A 174 1.28 -15.74 0.38
CA ASN A 174 0.25 -16.74 0.64
C ASN A 174 -0.27 -17.26 -0.71
N GLU A 175 -0.11 -18.57 -0.95
CA GLU A 175 -0.43 -19.22 -2.21
C GLU A 175 -1.95 -19.37 -2.44
N GLU A 176 -2.75 -19.13 -1.41
CA GLU A 176 -4.22 -19.09 -1.54
C GLU A 176 -4.72 -17.80 -2.22
N TYR A 177 -3.89 -16.73 -2.22
CA TYR A 177 -4.19 -15.47 -2.88
C TYR A 177 -3.48 -15.40 -4.24
N PHE A 178 -4.22 -15.54 -5.34
CA PHE A 178 -3.60 -15.63 -6.68
C PHE A 178 -3.61 -14.30 -7.47
N VAL A 179 -4.35 -13.27 -7.02
CA VAL A 179 -4.38 -11.93 -7.65
C VAL A 179 -4.20 -10.76 -6.68
N THR A 180 -4.13 -10.99 -5.37
CA THR A 180 -3.90 -9.98 -4.31
C THR A 180 -2.84 -10.46 -3.32
N GLN A 181 -2.01 -11.39 -3.73
CA GLN A 181 -0.94 -12.00 -2.93
C GLN A 181 0.09 -10.96 -2.44
N ASP A 182 0.32 -9.92 -3.23
CA ASP A 182 1.18 -8.80 -2.90
C ASP A 182 0.58 -7.94 -1.79
N TYR A 183 -0.67 -7.52 -1.93
CA TYR A 183 -1.36 -6.72 -0.94
C TYR A 183 -1.47 -7.45 0.40
N GLU A 184 -1.78 -8.74 0.38
CA GLU A 184 -1.83 -9.58 1.58
C GLU A 184 -0.46 -9.61 2.29
N LEU A 185 0.62 -9.82 1.55
CA LEU A 185 1.98 -9.81 2.09
C LEU A 185 2.36 -8.43 2.66
N TRP A 186 2.01 -7.34 1.97
CA TRP A 186 2.30 -5.98 2.44
C TRP A 186 1.61 -5.67 3.77
N CYS A 187 0.35 -6.10 3.93
CA CYS A 187 -0.39 -5.95 5.19
C CYS A 187 0.31 -6.66 6.36
N ARG A 188 0.92 -7.83 6.13
CA ARG A 188 1.70 -8.53 7.16
C ARG A 188 3.07 -7.89 7.40
N MET A 189 3.76 -7.44 6.36
CA MET A 189 5.11 -6.86 6.47
C MET A 189 5.14 -5.58 7.30
N ILE A 190 4.15 -4.69 7.15
CA ILE A 190 4.11 -3.42 7.88
C ILE A 190 3.91 -3.56 9.40
N GLN A 191 3.64 -4.78 9.89
CA GLN A 191 3.60 -5.06 11.33
C GLN A 191 4.99 -5.18 11.95
N PHE A 192 6.01 -5.45 11.13
CA PHE A 192 7.39 -5.71 11.55
C PHE A 192 8.38 -4.65 11.05
N SER A 193 7.93 -3.76 10.16
CA SER A 193 8.77 -2.72 9.55
C SER A 193 7.91 -1.59 9.01
N GLU A 194 8.54 -0.46 8.72
CA GLU A 194 7.88 0.64 8.02
C GLU A 194 7.94 0.42 6.49
N GLY A 195 7.00 1.06 5.78
CA GLY A 195 6.98 1.12 4.32
C GLY A 195 7.13 2.54 3.81
N SER A 196 7.74 2.72 2.63
CA SER A 196 7.84 4.01 1.95
C SER A 196 7.78 3.82 0.42
N ASN A 197 7.53 4.91 -0.32
CA ASN A 197 7.70 4.94 -1.76
C ASN A 197 8.69 6.07 -2.12
N LEU A 198 9.48 5.85 -3.16
CA LEU A 198 10.24 6.95 -3.78
C LEU A 198 9.27 7.82 -4.61
N PRO A 199 9.36 9.16 -4.53
CA PRO A 199 8.46 10.08 -5.25
C PRO A 199 8.83 10.18 -6.74
N GLN A 200 9.20 9.07 -7.35
CA GLN A 200 9.65 8.95 -8.73
C GLN A 200 9.04 7.72 -9.39
N ALA A 201 8.69 7.82 -10.66
CA ALA A 201 8.31 6.67 -11.47
C ALA A 201 9.58 6.01 -12.00
N LEU A 202 9.90 4.78 -11.56
CA LEU A 202 11.11 4.04 -11.91
C LEU A 202 10.82 2.71 -12.60
N ILE A 203 9.57 2.46 -12.95
CA ILE A 203 9.09 1.35 -13.77
C ILE A 203 8.23 1.91 -14.89
N GLN A 204 8.30 1.32 -16.08
CA GLN A 204 7.27 1.40 -17.08
C GLN A 204 6.41 0.14 -16.94
N TYR A 205 5.20 0.34 -16.43
CA TYR A 205 4.20 -0.71 -16.19
C TYR A 205 3.39 -0.92 -17.45
N ARG A 206 3.47 -2.12 -18.03
CA ARG A 206 2.80 -2.42 -19.30
C ARG A 206 1.37 -2.89 -19.08
N HIS A 207 0.46 -2.30 -19.82
CA HIS A 207 -0.94 -2.70 -19.87
C HIS A 207 -1.26 -3.34 -21.22
N HIS A 208 -1.65 -4.61 -21.19
CA HIS A 208 -2.01 -5.39 -22.36
C HIS A 208 -3.17 -6.35 -22.06
N ASP A 209 -3.77 -6.93 -23.10
CA ASP A 209 -4.98 -7.74 -22.93
C ASP A 209 -4.78 -9.03 -22.15
N GLN A 210 -3.57 -9.57 -22.12
CA GLN A 210 -3.22 -10.77 -21.35
C GLN A 210 -2.79 -10.47 -19.91
N SER A 211 -2.77 -9.19 -19.49
CA SER A 211 -2.44 -8.81 -18.09
C SER A 211 -3.43 -9.41 -17.11
N LYS A 212 -2.93 -10.12 -16.09
CA LYS A 212 -3.78 -10.76 -15.06
C LYS A 212 -4.73 -9.78 -14.38
N SER A 213 -4.28 -8.54 -14.13
CA SER A 213 -5.08 -7.48 -13.52
C SER A 213 -6.31 -7.08 -14.34
N LYS A 214 -6.25 -7.23 -15.68
CA LYS A 214 -7.40 -6.95 -16.56
C LYS A 214 -8.36 -8.14 -16.63
N ALA A 215 -7.80 -9.34 -16.78
CA ALA A 215 -8.59 -10.55 -16.97
C ALA A 215 -9.42 -10.94 -15.74
N GLU A 216 -9.02 -10.52 -14.54
CA GLU A 216 -9.61 -10.95 -13.26
C GLU A 216 -10.05 -9.78 -12.37
N SER A 217 -10.44 -8.63 -12.94
CA SER A 217 -10.74 -7.38 -12.22
C SER A 217 -11.78 -7.54 -11.11
N ASP A 218 -12.90 -8.21 -11.37
CA ASP A 218 -13.99 -8.39 -10.38
C ASP A 218 -13.55 -9.29 -9.22
N LYS A 219 -12.78 -10.33 -9.53
CA LYS A 219 -12.24 -11.26 -8.56
C LYS A 219 -11.15 -10.61 -7.71
N GLN A 220 -10.34 -9.76 -8.33
CA GLN A 220 -9.32 -8.96 -7.65
C GLN A 220 -9.96 -8.00 -6.64
N GLU A 221 -11.04 -7.30 -7.02
CA GLU A 221 -11.75 -6.41 -6.12
C GLU A 221 -12.37 -7.16 -4.93
N HIS A 222 -13.01 -8.29 -5.17
CA HIS A 222 -13.56 -9.13 -4.09
C HIS A 222 -12.47 -9.60 -3.11
N LEU A 223 -11.35 -10.10 -3.64
CA LEU A 223 -10.24 -10.56 -2.80
C LEU A 223 -9.53 -9.39 -2.10
N ARG A 224 -9.43 -8.21 -2.72
CA ARG A 224 -8.93 -7.00 -2.09
C ARG A 224 -9.74 -6.64 -0.83
N VAL A 225 -11.07 -6.64 -0.93
CA VAL A 225 -11.95 -6.36 0.21
C VAL A 225 -11.81 -7.45 1.27
N LYS A 226 -11.65 -8.72 0.87
CA LYS A 226 -11.41 -9.83 1.80
C LYS A 226 -10.09 -9.65 2.58
N VAL A 227 -8.98 -9.37 1.90
CA VAL A 227 -7.68 -9.09 2.55
C VAL A 227 -7.79 -7.90 3.50
N SER A 228 -8.49 -6.84 3.09
CA SER A 228 -8.75 -5.68 3.95
C SER A 228 -9.52 -6.08 5.22
N ALA A 229 -10.60 -6.85 5.10
CA ALA A 229 -11.40 -7.33 6.23
C ALA A 229 -10.55 -8.18 7.20
N GLU A 230 -9.79 -9.13 6.68
CA GLU A 230 -8.89 -9.98 7.47
C GLU A 230 -7.80 -9.16 8.18
N SER A 231 -7.24 -8.15 7.51
CA SER A 231 -6.27 -7.23 8.11
C SER A 231 -6.89 -6.41 9.24
N LEU A 232 -8.12 -5.91 9.07
CA LEU A 232 -8.84 -5.18 10.10
C LEU A 232 -9.13 -6.06 11.32
N VAL A 233 -9.49 -7.33 11.12
CA VAL A 233 -9.70 -8.29 12.21
C VAL A 233 -8.39 -8.66 12.89
N ASN A 234 -7.39 -9.10 12.14
CA ASN A 234 -6.19 -9.73 12.68
C ASN A 234 -5.18 -8.71 13.23
N ILE A 235 -5.00 -7.59 12.53
CA ILE A 235 -4.00 -6.56 12.86
C ILE A 235 -4.60 -5.53 13.82
N TYR A 236 -5.82 -5.05 13.50
CA TYR A 236 -6.46 -3.99 14.27
C TYR A 236 -7.47 -4.50 15.29
N GLN A 237 -7.61 -5.84 15.43
CA GLN A 237 -8.44 -6.50 16.45
C GLN A 237 -9.91 -6.03 16.42
N ILE A 238 -10.47 -5.87 15.22
CA ILE A 238 -11.88 -5.57 15.01
C ILE A 238 -12.66 -6.89 15.17
N ALA A 239 -13.52 -6.97 16.17
CA ALA A 239 -14.20 -8.23 16.53
C ALA A 239 -15.03 -8.81 15.38
N HIS A 240 -15.79 -7.96 14.68
CA HIS A 240 -16.62 -8.36 13.54
C HIS A 240 -16.70 -7.23 12.52
N ILE A 241 -16.48 -7.57 11.25
CA ILE A 241 -16.66 -6.65 10.12
C ILE A 241 -17.15 -7.42 8.91
N THR A 242 -18.17 -6.89 8.21
CA THR A 242 -18.67 -7.49 6.97
C THR A 242 -17.87 -6.96 5.76
N MET A 243 -17.97 -7.67 4.62
CA MET A 243 -17.40 -7.22 3.35
C MET A 243 -17.96 -5.85 2.92
N GLU A 244 -19.28 -5.63 3.08
CA GLU A 244 -19.93 -4.36 2.80
C GLU A 244 -19.35 -3.23 3.66
N GLN A 245 -19.24 -3.43 4.97
CA GLN A 245 -18.67 -2.46 5.89
C GLN A 245 -17.19 -2.16 5.56
N THR A 246 -16.43 -3.18 5.17
CA THR A 246 -15.03 -3.02 4.74
C THR A 246 -14.93 -2.19 3.47
N ALA A 247 -15.80 -2.42 2.48
CA ALA A 247 -15.84 -1.64 1.25
C ALA A 247 -16.18 -0.16 1.55
N ILE A 248 -17.16 0.11 2.42
CA ILE A 248 -17.52 1.48 2.83
C ILE A 248 -16.33 2.17 3.54
N ILE A 249 -15.62 1.46 4.43
CA ILE A 249 -14.40 1.98 5.07
C ILE A 249 -13.34 2.30 4.01
N GLY A 250 -13.24 1.49 2.96
CA GLY A 250 -12.34 1.73 1.82
C GLY A 250 -12.62 3.06 1.12
N VAL A 251 -13.87 3.35 0.86
CA VAL A 251 -14.30 4.63 0.28
C VAL A 251 -13.92 5.80 1.21
N ILE A 252 -14.14 5.67 2.51
CA ILE A 252 -13.78 6.69 3.51
C ILE A 252 -12.26 6.91 3.58
N VAL A 253 -11.47 5.83 3.65
CA VAL A 253 -9.99 5.91 3.73
C VAL A 253 -9.39 6.57 2.49
N ASN A 254 -10.00 6.37 1.33
CA ASN A 254 -9.55 6.98 0.07
C ASN A 254 -10.12 8.38 -0.17
N SER A 255 -10.92 8.91 0.78
CA SER A 255 -11.53 10.25 0.71
C SER A 255 -12.49 10.45 -0.47
N ASP A 256 -13.07 9.37 -1.00
CA ASP A 256 -14.09 9.41 -2.05
C ASP A 256 -15.49 9.24 -1.44
N ILE A 257 -15.84 10.12 -0.51
CA ILE A 257 -17.10 10.03 0.23
C ILE A 257 -18.30 10.60 -0.53
N SER A 258 -18.09 11.18 -1.71
CA SER A 258 -19.19 11.74 -2.51
C SER A 258 -20.22 10.69 -2.97
N SER A 259 -19.80 9.43 -3.07
CA SER A 259 -20.62 8.29 -3.45
C SER A 259 -21.41 7.69 -2.28
N LEU A 260 -21.09 8.03 -1.01
CA LEU A 260 -21.71 7.45 0.17
C LEU A 260 -23.07 8.03 0.46
N LYS A 261 -24.01 7.16 0.87
CA LYS A 261 -25.32 7.53 1.40
C LYS A 261 -25.27 7.60 2.93
N LYS A 262 -26.23 8.32 3.54
CA LYS A 262 -26.38 8.39 5.01
C LYS A 262 -26.40 7.01 5.67
N ILE A 263 -27.15 6.07 5.11
CA ILE A 263 -27.30 4.71 5.63
C ILE A 263 -25.97 3.95 5.67
N ASP A 264 -25.06 4.25 4.73
CA ASP A 264 -23.74 3.61 4.68
C ASP A 264 -22.86 4.10 5.83
N LEU A 265 -22.92 5.38 6.16
CA LEU A 265 -22.21 5.95 7.29
C LEU A 265 -22.71 5.43 8.64
N GLU A 266 -24.02 5.27 8.79
CA GLU A 266 -24.63 4.68 9.99
C GLU A 266 -24.15 3.24 10.24
N LYS A 267 -23.99 2.45 9.15
CA LYS A 267 -23.50 1.07 9.22
C LYS A 267 -22.06 0.96 9.73
N VAL A 268 -21.20 1.93 9.44
CA VAL A 268 -19.76 1.83 9.69
C VAL A 268 -19.24 2.78 10.76
N ASN A 269 -20.02 3.75 11.21
CA ASN A 269 -19.58 4.82 12.10
C ASN A 269 -18.80 4.28 13.32
N LYS A 270 -19.39 3.37 14.10
CA LYS A 270 -18.74 2.79 15.29
C LYS A 270 -17.48 2.01 14.93
N ILE A 271 -17.53 1.23 13.85
CA ILE A 271 -16.40 0.40 13.39
C ILE A 271 -15.27 1.29 12.89
N PHE A 272 -15.57 2.28 12.06
CA PHE A 272 -14.57 3.20 11.53
C PHE A 272 -13.79 3.91 12.65
N PHE A 273 -14.50 4.43 13.64
CA PHE A 273 -13.86 5.09 14.77
C PHE A 273 -13.08 4.12 15.67
N HIS A 274 -13.53 2.88 15.79
CA HIS A 274 -12.76 1.86 16.48
C HIS A 274 -11.44 1.56 15.72
N VAL A 275 -11.51 1.38 14.40
CA VAL A 275 -10.33 1.22 13.52
C VAL A 275 -9.37 2.39 13.68
N LEU A 276 -9.87 3.62 13.61
CA LEU A 276 -9.06 4.82 13.78
C LEU A 276 -8.38 4.88 15.16
N GLY A 277 -9.10 4.52 16.22
CA GLY A 277 -8.56 4.46 17.59
C GLY A 277 -7.44 3.42 17.74
N LYS A 278 -7.61 2.24 17.14
CA LYS A 278 -6.59 1.18 17.13
C LYS A 278 -5.40 1.58 16.26
N PHE A 279 -5.65 2.13 15.07
CA PHE A 279 -4.60 2.63 14.19
C PHE A 279 -3.69 3.62 14.92
N ARG A 280 -4.25 4.62 15.61
CA ARG A 280 -3.48 5.59 16.41
C ARG A 280 -2.62 4.95 17.49
N LYS A 281 -3.11 3.90 18.14
CA LYS A 281 -2.35 3.17 19.17
C LYS A 281 -1.21 2.35 18.58
N ASN A 282 -1.41 1.80 17.41
CA ASN A 282 -0.41 0.93 16.75
C ASN A 282 0.72 1.72 16.09
N ILE A 283 0.51 3.01 15.77
CA ILE A 283 1.58 3.86 15.25
C ILE A 283 2.53 4.21 16.38
N SER A 284 3.67 3.56 16.43
CA SER A 284 4.75 3.79 17.41
C SER A 284 5.60 5.03 17.12
N SER A 285 5.33 5.74 16.03
CA SER A 285 6.07 6.90 15.58
C SER A 285 5.92 8.11 16.51
N SER A 286 6.89 9.01 16.46
CA SER A 286 6.93 10.22 17.29
C SER A 286 5.62 11.02 17.21
N LYS A 287 5.21 11.63 18.31
CA LYS A 287 4.01 12.49 18.39
C LYS A 287 3.95 13.54 17.26
N SER A 288 5.08 14.06 16.80
CA SER A 288 5.15 15.05 15.73
C SER A 288 4.72 14.51 14.37
N LEU A 289 5.11 13.26 14.02
CA LEU A 289 4.71 12.63 12.77
C LEU A 289 3.22 12.31 12.75
N ILE A 290 2.66 11.86 13.88
CA ILE A 290 1.23 11.60 14.03
C ILE A 290 0.44 12.91 13.88
N ASN A 291 0.87 13.99 14.53
CA ASN A 291 0.18 15.29 14.48
C ASN A 291 0.17 15.86 13.06
N ASN A 292 1.30 15.83 12.36
CA ASN A 292 1.38 16.29 10.96
C ASN A 292 0.55 15.41 10.02
N TRP A 293 0.54 14.10 10.22
CA TRP A 293 -0.28 13.18 9.44
C TRP A 293 -1.78 13.44 9.67
N GLN A 294 -2.21 13.62 10.93
CA GLN A 294 -3.60 13.92 11.27
C GLN A 294 -4.09 15.20 10.61
N LEU A 295 -3.28 16.28 10.63
CA LEU A 295 -3.63 17.54 9.99
C LEU A 295 -3.81 17.40 8.48
N ASN A 296 -2.90 16.70 7.81
CA ASN A 296 -2.87 16.64 6.36
C ASN A 296 -3.88 15.62 5.76
N ASN A 297 -4.20 14.55 6.49
CA ASN A 297 -5.02 13.47 5.95
C ASN A 297 -6.39 13.35 6.63
N MET A 298 -6.48 13.61 7.94
CA MET A 298 -7.72 13.43 8.67
C MET A 298 -8.61 14.69 8.67
N LEU A 299 -8.03 15.88 8.66
CA LEU A 299 -8.83 17.11 8.69
C LEU A 299 -9.70 17.27 7.44
N PRO A 300 -9.20 17.09 6.21
CA PRO A 300 -10.05 17.10 5.02
C PRO A 300 -11.15 16.02 5.07
N LEU A 301 -10.84 14.82 5.57
CA LEU A 301 -11.81 13.74 5.71
C LEU A 301 -12.90 14.09 6.73
N ILE A 302 -12.54 14.62 7.88
CA ILE A 302 -13.47 15.07 8.92
C ILE A 302 -14.40 16.14 8.37
N ILE A 303 -13.85 17.16 7.67
CA ILE A 303 -14.64 18.22 7.05
C ILE A 303 -15.65 17.66 6.04
N GLN A 304 -15.24 16.70 5.21
CA GLN A 304 -16.13 16.09 4.24
C GLN A 304 -17.24 15.26 4.91
N LEU A 305 -16.90 14.48 5.95
CA LEU A 305 -17.88 13.73 6.75
C LEU A 305 -18.87 14.66 7.46
N GLU A 306 -18.40 15.80 8.01
CA GLU A 306 -19.26 16.81 8.58
C GLU A 306 -20.24 17.40 7.57
N LYS A 307 -19.77 17.78 6.38
CA LYS A 307 -20.63 18.29 5.30
C LYS A 307 -21.70 17.28 4.89
N LEU A 308 -21.34 16.01 4.81
CA LEU A 308 -22.27 14.95 4.47
C LEU A 308 -23.33 14.75 5.57
N LEU A 309 -22.94 14.75 6.83
CA LEU A 309 -23.82 14.62 7.99
C LEU A 309 -24.75 15.83 8.15
N ILE A 310 -24.26 17.06 7.93
CA ILE A 310 -25.07 18.28 7.98
C ILE A 310 -26.12 18.28 6.86
N ASN A 311 -25.73 17.91 5.65
CA ASN A 311 -26.64 17.88 4.50
C ASN A 311 -27.70 16.77 4.58
N THR A 312 -27.51 15.75 5.41
CA THR A 312 -28.46 14.63 5.57
C THR A 312 -29.41 14.76 6.76
N SER A 313 -29.55 15.97 7.37
CA SER A 313 -30.45 16.24 8.49
C SER A 313 -30.49 15.11 9.55
N LEU A 314 -29.43 14.99 10.34
CA LEU A 314 -29.43 14.13 11.54
C LEU A 314 -30.53 14.62 12.49
N SER A 315 -31.61 13.85 12.59
CA SER A 315 -32.79 14.24 13.35
C SER A 315 -32.65 14.03 14.86
N LYS A 316 -31.62 13.35 15.34
CA LYS A 316 -31.40 13.07 16.76
C LYS A 316 -30.21 13.85 17.31
N GLU A 317 -30.46 14.63 18.34
CA GLU A 317 -29.47 15.45 19.05
C GLU A 317 -28.35 14.60 19.68
N GLU A 318 -28.69 13.38 20.13
CA GLU A 318 -27.74 12.42 20.72
C GLU A 318 -26.64 11.98 19.74
N ASP A 319 -26.96 11.75 18.46
CA ASP A 319 -25.99 11.33 17.45
C ASP A 319 -25.03 12.46 17.11
N ARG A 320 -25.49 13.72 17.16
CA ARG A 320 -24.66 14.91 16.95
C ARG A 320 -23.68 15.12 18.10
N VAL A 321 -24.14 14.95 19.33
CA VAL A 321 -23.31 15.08 20.54
C VAL A 321 -22.24 13.98 20.58
N LEU A 322 -22.59 12.75 20.25
CA LEU A 322 -21.65 11.64 20.17
C LEU A 322 -20.56 11.90 19.13
N TYR A 323 -20.92 12.40 17.96
CA TYR A 323 -20.03 12.75 16.86
C TYR A 323 -19.09 13.92 17.25
N LEU A 324 -19.62 14.99 17.81
CA LEU A 324 -18.84 16.15 18.25
C LEU A 324 -17.88 15.79 19.39
N ASN A 325 -18.30 14.97 20.35
CA ASN A 325 -17.42 14.42 21.41
C ASN A 325 -16.29 13.57 20.83
N TYR A 326 -16.55 12.92 19.71
CA TYR A 326 -15.56 12.11 19.04
C TYR A 326 -14.56 12.97 18.26
N LEU A 327 -15.03 13.98 17.53
CA LEU A 327 -14.18 14.99 16.91
C LEU A 327 -13.31 15.70 17.94
N PHE A 328 -13.87 16.02 19.10
CA PHE A 328 -13.14 16.61 20.21
C PHE A 328 -12.04 15.69 20.74
N LYS A 329 -12.29 14.40 20.89
CA LYS A 329 -11.27 13.41 21.26
C LYS A 329 -10.19 13.23 20.19
N LEU A 330 -10.52 13.37 18.91
CA LEU A 330 -9.54 13.37 17.81
C LEU A 330 -8.70 14.64 17.77
N SER A 331 -9.30 15.79 18.08
CA SER A 331 -8.65 17.12 18.08
C SER A 331 -7.90 17.44 19.36
N SER A 332 -8.06 16.66 20.43
CA SER A 332 -7.43 16.90 21.75
C SER A 332 -5.90 16.97 21.71
N CYS A 333 -5.27 16.67 20.56
CA CYS A 333 -3.84 16.85 20.32
C CYS A 333 -3.46 18.22 19.75
N ASN A 334 -4.42 19.04 19.26
CA ASN A 334 -4.12 20.39 18.75
C ASN A 334 -5.37 21.28 18.73
N ILE A 335 -5.69 21.84 19.90
CA ILE A 335 -6.84 22.72 20.15
C ILE A 335 -6.87 23.92 19.19
N SER A 336 -5.72 24.46 18.81
CA SER A 336 -5.59 25.64 17.94
C SER A 336 -6.13 25.39 16.53
N VAL A 337 -5.93 24.21 15.97
CA VAL A 337 -6.39 23.87 14.60
C VAL A 337 -7.91 23.69 14.58
N TRP A 338 -8.45 23.11 15.64
CA TRP A 338 -9.90 22.96 15.80
C TRP A 338 -10.61 24.32 15.88
N PHE A 339 -10.05 25.27 16.66
CA PHE A 339 -10.54 26.65 16.73
C PHE A 339 -10.49 27.37 15.39
N ILE A 340 -9.40 27.25 14.63
CA ILE A 340 -9.28 27.87 13.31
C ILE A 340 -10.35 27.34 12.35
N HIS A 341 -10.63 26.04 12.38
CA HIS A 341 -11.65 25.44 11.54
C HIS A 341 -13.08 25.86 11.96
N LEU A 342 -13.38 25.87 13.27
CA LEU A 342 -14.66 26.35 13.79
C LEU A 342 -14.93 27.82 13.44
N PHE A 343 -13.89 28.65 13.46
CA PHE A 343 -14.00 30.07 13.10
C PHE A 343 -14.09 30.30 11.58
N SER A 344 -13.52 29.45 10.75
CA SER A 344 -13.62 29.56 9.30
C SER A 344 -15.00 29.17 8.74
N GLU A 345 -15.75 28.32 9.46
CA GLU A 345 -17.09 27.88 9.09
C GLU A 345 -18.16 28.53 10.03
N PHE A 346 -18.32 29.84 9.95
CA PHE A 346 -19.22 30.66 10.79
C PHE A 346 -20.66 30.14 10.93
N LYS A 347 -21.09 29.19 10.11
CA LYS A 347 -22.42 28.56 10.15
C LYS A 347 -22.68 27.70 11.39
N LEU A 348 -21.64 27.08 11.96
CA LEU A 348 -21.79 26.27 13.18
C LEU A 348 -22.10 27.12 14.42
N PHE A 349 -21.61 28.36 14.48
CA PHE A 349 -21.86 29.30 15.58
C PHE A 349 -23.33 29.72 15.71
N ILE A 350 -24.04 29.78 14.59
CA ILE A 350 -25.46 30.21 14.56
C ILE A 350 -26.37 29.10 15.08
N TYR A 351 -25.99 27.83 14.91
CA TYR A 351 -26.86 26.71 15.27
C TYR A 351 -26.63 26.12 16.67
N TYR A 352 -25.51 26.43 17.36
CA TYR A 352 -25.15 25.78 18.63
C TYR A 352 -24.56 26.72 19.70
N PRO A 353 -25.26 27.81 20.13
CA PRO A 353 -24.74 28.71 21.13
C PRO A 353 -24.57 28.07 22.54
N PHE A 354 -25.40 27.08 22.87
CA PHE A 354 -25.39 26.42 24.18
C PHE A 354 -24.17 25.50 24.36
N TRP A 355 -23.71 24.90 23.29
CA TRP A 355 -22.57 23.99 23.31
C TRP A 355 -21.23 24.71 23.48
N LEU A 356 -21.13 25.90 22.92
CA LEU A 356 -19.97 26.77 23.10
C LEU A 356 -19.78 27.20 24.55
N ILE A 357 -20.86 27.43 25.26
CA ILE A 357 -20.84 27.80 26.69
C ILE A 357 -20.34 26.62 27.55
N GLN A 358 -20.68 25.41 27.21
CA GLN A 358 -20.15 24.21 27.87
C GLN A 358 -18.66 23.99 27.57
N LEU A 359 -18.22 24.21 26.32
CA LEU A 359 -16.85 24.08 25.89
C LEU A 359 -15.93 25.10 26.58
N THR A 360 -16.37 26.35 26.65
CA THR A 360 -15.64 27.43 27.36
C THR A 360 -15.55 27.16 28.87
N LYS A 361 -16.60 26.62 29.49
CA LYS A 361 -16.55 26.21 30.92
C LYS A 361 -15.56 25.06 31.16
N HIS A 362 -15.39 24.14 30.21
CA HIS A 362 -14.44 23.01 30.33
C HIS A 362 -13.00 23.43 30.08
N LEU A 363 -12.78 24.45 29.24
CA LEU A 363 -11.45 24.99 28.91
C LEU A 363 -10.93 25.99 29.95
N ILE A 364 -11.83 26.77 30.58
CA ILE A 364 -11.46 27.77 31.62
C ILE A 364 -11.35 27.13 33.00
N GLY A 365 -11.91 25.95 33.21
CA GLY A 365 -11.84 25.20 34.47
C GLY A 365 -10.60 24.32 34.63
N ARG A 366 -9.61 24.50 33.79
CA ARG A 366 -8.25 23.96 33.89
C ARG A 366 -7.29 25.13 33.74
#